data_776e167af6b49d0c642cfa4363c14284
#
_entry.id   776e167af6b49d0c642cfa4363c14284
#
_cell.length_a   1.000
_cell.length_b   1.000
_cell.length_c   1.000
_cell.angle_alpha   90.00
_cell.angle_beta   90.00
_cell.angle_gamma   90.00
#
_symmetry.space_group_name_H-M   'P 1'
#
loop_
_entity.id
_entity.type
_entity.pdbx_description
1 polymer ?
#
loop_
_entity_poly.entity_id
_entity_poly.type
_entity_poly.pdbx_seq_one_letter_code
_entity_poly.pdbx_strand_id
1 'polypeptide(L)'
;MEKYVQVLQKTALFQDIEPGDIVQMLRDMGSHRHSYEKGSFVFYAGDEVNSIGIVLSGTVHIVQEDYWGNRNILTAVSAGEMFAEAFACLRGVRSAVDVVVMEKCEILFIDINRILQAGVAFTKAQEAFVANLLGVLAGKNMILTKKIRYMSQRSTRKKLMVYLSDEAKKRGKDTFSINFNRQQLADFLSVDRSAMSAELSRMKRDGLIDYNREWFTLLSEE
;
A
#
# COMPACT_ATOMS: atom_id res chain seq x y z
N MET A 1 -3.68 -25.28 1.70
CA MET A 1 -4.58 -24.20 1.23
C MET A 1 -5.58 -23.80 2.31
N GLU A 2 -6.33 -24.71 2.89
CA GLU A 2 -7.39 -24.38 3.87
C GLU A 2 -6.94 -23.51 5.05
N LYS A 3 -5.74 -23.74 5.57
CA LYS A 3 -5.15 -22.92 6.68
C LYS A 3 -5.10 -21.42 6.37
N TYR A 4 -4.95 -21.04 5.10
CA TYR A 4 -4.77 -19.65 4.68
C TYR A 4 -6.06 -18.99 4.16
N VAL A 5 -7.11 -19.77 3.92
CA VAL A 5 -8.40 -19.22 3.49
C VAL A 5 -8.93 -18.20 4.52
N GLN A 6 -8.74 -18.46 5.81
CA GLN A 6 -9.12 -17.51 6.86
C GLN A 6 -8.33 -16.19 6.81
N VAL A 7 -7.07 -16.22 6.37
CA VAL A 7 -6.28 -15.00 6.15
C VAL A 7 -6.78 -14.29 4.90
N LEU A 8 -7.00 -15.03 3.82
CA LEU A 8 -7.45 -14.48 2.54
C LEU A 8 -8.83 -13.84 2.64
N GLN A 9 -9.78 -14.45 3.35
CA GLN A 9 -11.11 -13.89 3.59
C GLN A 9 -11.11 -12.52 4.29
N LYS A 10 -10.06 -12.22 5.07
CA LYS A 10 -9.90 -10.93 5.74
C LYS A 10 -9.30 -9.85 4.81
N THR A 11 -8.82 -10.23 3.64
CA THR A 11 -8.26 -9.28 2.67
C THR A 11 -9.37 -8.66 1.82
N ALA A 12 -9.18 -7.42 1.42
CA ALA A 12 -10.13 -6.75 0.52
C ALA A 12 -10.30 -7.49 -0.82
N LEU A 13 -9.29 -8.25 -1.25
CA LEU A 13 -9.31 -8.97 -2.53
C LEU A 13 -10.31 -10.15 -2.55
N PHE A 14 -10.54 -10.79 -1.40
CA PHE A 14 -11.44 -11.94 -1.28
C PHE A 14 -12.71 -11.61 -0.47
N GLN A 15 -13.01 -10.34 -0.29
CA GLN A 15 -14.22 -9.91 0.40
C GLN A 15 -15.45 -10.44 -0.34
N ASP A 16 -16.45 -10.89 0.44
CA ASP A 16 -17.75 -11.42 -0.05
C ASP A 16 -17.63 -12.65 -0.99
N ILE A 17 -16.52 -13.40 -0.89
CA ILE A 17 -16.33 -14.68 -1.60
C ILE A 17 -16.35 -15.82 -0.59
N GLU A 18 -17.16 -16.84 -0.86
CA GLU A 18 -17.29 -18.01 0.00
C GLU A 18 -15.98 -18.82 0.05
N PRO A 19 -15.64 -19.43 1.21
CA PRO A 19 -14.39 -20.18 1.39
C PRO A 19 -14.14 -21.27 0.35
N GLY A 20 -15.19 -21.99 -0.02
CA GLY A 20 -15.12 -23.07 -1.02
C GLY A 20 -14.77 -22.51 -2.41
N ASP A 21 -15.37 -21.39 -2.78
CA ASP A 21 -15.12 -20.73 -4.05
C ASP A 21 -13.72 -20.13 -4.11
N ILE A 22 -13.20 -19.61 -2.99
CA ILE A 22 -11.80 -19.15 -2.92
C ILE A 22 -10.85 -20.30 -3.25
N VAL A 23 -11.03 -21.47 -2.64
CA VAL A 23 -10.16 -22.63 -2.88
C VAL A 23 -10.20 -23.07 -4.34
N GLN A 24 -11.41 -23.15 -4.92
CA GLN A 24 -11.58 -23.55 -6.31
C GLN A 24 -10.94 -22.54 -7.26
N MET A 25 -11.24 -21.26 -7.07
CA MET A 25 -10.70 -20.17 -7.87
C MET A 25 -9.16 -20.10 -7.83
N LEU A 26 -8.57 -20.30 -6.66
CA LEU A 26 -7.11 -20.33 -6.51
C LEU A 26 -6.46 -21.49 -7.27
N ARG A 27 -7.14 -22.65 -7.34
CA ARG A 27 -6.68 -23.79 -8.18
C ARG A 27 -6.76 -23.43 -9.67
N ASP A 28 -7.88 -22.87 -10.11
CA ASP A 28 -8.10 -22.51 -11.51
C ASP A 28 -7.10 -21.45 -11.98
N MET A 29 -6.74 -20.51 -11.09
CA MET A 29 -5.70 -19.51 -11.33
C MET A 29 -4.27 -20.02 -11.22
N GLY A 30 -4.05 -21.32 -10.99
CA GLY A 30 -2.71 -21.90 -10.86
C GLY A 30 -1.91 -21.29 -9.73
N SER A 31 -2.60 -20.91 -8.65
CA SER A 31 -1.92 -20.32 -7.51
C SER A 31 -0.92 -21.29 -6.88
N HIS A 32 0.21 -20.75 -6.47
CA HIS A 32 1.23 -21.52 -5.78
C HIS A 32 1.78 -20.73 -4.60
N ARG A 33 2.27 -21.44 -3.60
CA ARG A 33 2.85 -20.85 -2.40
C ARG A 33 4.34 -21.06 -2.38
N HIS A 34 5.06 -20.06 -1.94
CA HIS A 34 6.49 -20.14 -1.69
C HIS A 34 6.85 -19.58 -0.32
N SER A 35 7.82 -20.24 0.34
CA SER A 35 8.37 -19.79 1.63
C SER A 35 9.74 -19.17 1.39
N TYR A 36 9.99 -18.05 2.02
CA TYR A 36 11.22 -17.28 1.90
C TYR A 36 11.86 -17.08 3.27
N GLU A 37 13.18 -17.18 3.32
CA GLU A 37 13.95 -16.85 4.51
C GLU A 37 14.29 -15.34 4.54
N LYS A 38 14.53 -14.79 5.72
CA LYS A 38 14.93 -13.39 5.89
C LYS A 38 16.15 -13.03 5.03
N GLY A 39 16.06 -11.89 4.35
CA GLY A 39 17.12 -11.36 3.49
C GLY A 39 17.11 -11.89 2.06
N SER A 40 16.25 -12.90 1.74
CA SER A 40 16.08 -13.33 0.35
C SER A 40 15.26 -12.33 -0.46
N PHE A 41 15.40 -12.44 -1.78
CA PHE A 41 14.59 -11.65 -2.72
C PHE A 41 13.45 -12.49 -3.25
N VAL A 42 12.27 -11.90 -3.37
CA VAL A 42 11.12 -12.51 -4.05
C VAL A 42 11.29 -12.36 -5.56
N PHE A 43 11.70 -11.19 -6.00
CA PHE A 43 12.16 -10.88 -7.36
C PHE A 43 13.03 -9.62 -7.35
N TYR A 44 13.76 -9.40 -8.42
CA TYR A 44 14.64 -8.26 -8.62
C TYR A 44 14.05 -7.25 -9.61
N ALA A 45 14.55 -6.02 -9.54
CA ALA A 45 14.33 -5.05 -10.60
C ALA A 45 14.84 -5.62 -11.95
N GLY A 46 14.03 -5.49 -13.00
CA GLY A 46 14.30 -6.09 -14.30
C GLY A 46 13.65 -7.46 -14.53
N ASP A 47 13.16 -8.12 -13.49
CA ASP A 47 12.45 -9.39 -13.64
C ASP A 47 11.06 -9.18 -14.27
N GLU A 48 10.62 -10.20 -15.00
CA GLU A 48 9.25 -10.28 -15.51
C GLU A 48 8.35 -10.88 -14.42
N VAL A 49 7.33 -10.12 -14.02
CA VAL A 49 6.43 -10.49 -12.93
C VAL A 49 5.01 -10.67 -13.46
N ASN A 50 4.54 -11.92 -13.51
CA ASN A 50 3.26 -12.31 -14.11
C ASN A 50 2.20 -12.70 -13.06
N SER A 51 2.51 -12.59 -11.78
CA SER A 51 1.62 -13.00 -10.69
C SER A 51 1.54 -11.91 -9.62
N ILE A 52 0.35 -11.75 -9.06
CA ILE A 52 0.14 -10.97 -7.84
C ILE A 52 0.70 -11.79 -6.66
N GLY A 53 1.48 -11.17 -5.80
CA GLY A 53 1.91 -11.74 -4.53
C GLY A 53 0.99 -11.29 -3.39
N ILE A 54 0.57 -12.23 -2.52
CA ILE A 54 -0.13 -11.94 -1.27
C ILE A 54 0.73 -12.48 -0.14
N VAL A 55 1.09 -11.64 0.80
CA VAL A 55 1.82 -12.04 2.01
C VAL A 55 0.87 -12.80 2.93
N LEU A 56 1.12 -14.08 3.16
CA LEU A 56 0.35 -14.91 4.07
C LEU A 56 0.85 -14.82 5.53
N SER A 57 2.16 -14.65 5.68
CA SER A 57 2.83 -14.40 6.96
C SER A 57 4.17 -13.70 6.73
N GLY A 58 4.62 -12.94 7.71
CA GLY A 58 5.85 -12.16 7.63
C GLY A 58 5.65 -10.81 6.95
N THR A 59 6.77 -10.21 6.52
CA THR A 59 6.79 -8.87 5.92
C THR A 59 7.84 -8.81 4.82
N VAL A 60 7.50 -8.18 3.70
CA VAL A 60 8.44 -7.85 2.64
C VAL A 60 8.55 -6.33 2.47
N HIS A 61 9.71 -5.87 2.02
CA HIS A 61 9.89 -4.47 1.62
C HIS A 61 9.99 -4.38 0.10
N ILE A 62 9.29 -3.41 -0.47
CA ILE A 62 9.46 -2.99 -1.85
C ILE A 62 10.52 -1.93 -1.85
N VAL A 63 11.64 -2.19 -2.54
CA VAL A 63 12.85 -1.37 -2.52
C VAL A 63 13.18 -0.93 -3.93
N GLN A 64 13.57 0.31 -4.08
CA GLN A 64 14.14 0.85 -5.31
C GLN A 64 15.60 1.22 -5.06
N GLU A 65 16.48 0.75 -5.92
CA GLU A 65 17.88 1.13 -5.92
C GLU A 65 18.13 2.15 -7.03
N ASP A 66 18.84 3.22 -6.73
CA ASP A 66 19.23 4.21 -7.73
C ASP A 66 20.56 3.83 -8.42
N TYR A 67 20.97 4.60 -9.43
CA TYR A 67 22.19 4.37 -10.19
C TYR A 67 23.46 4.32 -9.30
N TRP A 68 23.45 5.00 -8.15
CA TRP A 68 24.58 5.07 -7.22
C TRP A 68 24.53 3.99 -6.12
N GLY A 69 23.56 3.09 -6.15
CA GLY A 69 23.39 2.01 -5.17
C GLY A 69 22.67 2.42 -3.89
N ASN A 70 22.08 3.63 -3.84
CA ASN A 70 21.27 4.02 -2.69
C ASN A 70 19.93 3.31 -2.73
N ARG A 71 19.60 2.61 -1.65
CA ARG A 71 18.34 1.89 -1.49
C ARG A 71 17.30 2.74 -0.80
N ASN A 72 16.14 2.88 -1.45
CA ASN A 72 14.99 3.55 -0.90
C ASN A 72 13.84 2.55 -0.70
N ILE A 73 13.34 2.42 0.52
CA ILE A 73 12.18 1.60 0.83
C ILE A 73 10.93 2.38 0.43
N LEU A 74 10.25 1.91 -0.61
CA LEU A 74 9.02 2.54 -1.09
C LEU A 74 7.85 2.22 -0.18
N THR A 75 7.74 0.96 0.27
CA THR A 75 6.69 0.50 1.18
C THR A 75 7.06 -0.83 1.83
N ALA A 76 6.48 -1.10 3.00
CA ALA A 76 6.43 -2.42 3.61
C ALA A 76 5.08 -3.06 3.28
N VAL A 77 5.07 -4.36 3.02
CA VAL A 77 3.88 -5.17 2.75
C VAL A 77 3.83 -6.29 3.78
N SER A 78 2.78 -6.30 4.57
CA SER A 78 2.58 -7.22 5.69
C SER A 78 1.54 -8.30 5.38
N ALA A 79 1.34 -9.23 6.30
CA ALA A 79 0.36 -10.32 6.14
C ALA A 79 -1.05 -9.78 5.81
N GLY A 80 -1.67 -10.35 4.80
CA GLY A 80 -2.97 -9.95 4.24
C GLY A 80 -2.89 -8.89 3.14
N GLU A 81 -1.73 -8.29 2.90
CA GLU A 81 -1.56 -7.29 1.86
C GLU A 81 -1.01 -7.90 0.57
N MET A 82 -1.33 -7.26 -0.56
CA MET A 82 -0.86 -7.68 -1.88
C MET A 82 0.17 -6.72 -2.46
N PHE A 83 1.04 -7.25 -3.31
CA PHE A 83 2.05 -6.52 -4.06
C PHE A 83 2.19 -7.09 -5.49
N ALA A 84 2.94 -6.37 -6.33
CA ALA A 84 3.24 -6.71 -7.73
C ALA A 84 2.01 -6.70 -8.68
N GLU A 85 0.84 -6.25 -8.21
CA GLU A 85 -0.37 -6.21 -9.02
C GLU A 85 -0.24 -5.33 -10.26
N ALA A 86 0.51 -4.23 -10.17
CA ALA A 86 0.73 -3.35 -11.31
C ALA A 86 1.49 -4.07 -12.43
N PHE A 87 2.51 -4.85 -12.12
CA PHE A 87 3.29 -5.62 -13.08
C PHE A 87 2.49 -6.81 -13.61
N ALA A 88 1.81 -7.54 -12.73
CA ALA A 88 1.01 -8.71 -13.09
C ALA A 88 -0.15 -8.37 -14.03
N CYS A 89 -0.74 -7.17 -13.91
CA CYS A 89 -1.81 -6.69 -14.78
C CYS A 89 -1.31 -6.11 -16.11
N LEU A 90 -0.04 -5.69 -16.19
CA LEU A 90 0.55 -5.05 -17.36
C LEU A 90 1.53 -6.02 -18.06
N ARG A 91 1.11 -6.58 -19.19
CA ARG A 91 1.95 -7.53 -19.93
C ARG A 91 3.23 -6.89 -20.45
N GLY A 92 4.33 -7.62 -20.32
CA GLY A 92 5.63 -7.21 -20.86
C GLY A 92 6.31 -6.07 -20.09
N VAL A 93 5.75 -5.65 -18.97
CA VAL A 93 6.38 -4.66 -18.09
C VAL A 93 7.26 -5.37 -17.07
N ARG A 94 8.54 -5.05 -17.08
CA ARG A 94 9.49 -5.56 -16.10
C ARG A 94 9.40 -4.79 -14.80
N SER A 95 9.69 -5.45 -13.68
CA SER A 95 9.72 -4.78 -12.38
C SER A 95 10.75 -3.65 -12.37
N ALA A 96 10.36 -2.50 -11.84
CA ALA A 96 11.26 -1.38 -11.56
C ALA A 96 11.78 -1.39 -10.11
N VAL A 97 11.46 -2.43 -9.34
CA VAL A 97 11.75 -2.53 -7.91
C VAL A 97 12.17 -3.94 -7.53
N ASP A 98 12.93 -4.04 -6.44
CA ASP A 98 13.20 -5.30 -5.77
C ASP A 98 12.14 -5.57 -4.71
N VAL A 99 11.86 -6.82 -4.41
CA VAL A 99 11.08 -7.23 -3.25
C VAL A 99 11.93 -8.08 -2.31
N VAL A 100 12.22 -7.55 -1.14
CA VAL A 100 13.14 -8.12 -0.14
C VAL A 100 12.38 -8.61 1.07
N VAL A 101 12.69 -9.81 1.52
CA VAL A 101 12.06 -10.45 2.69
C VAL A 101 12.71 -9.97 3.98
N MET A 102 11.92 -9.40 4.88
CA MET A 102 12.42 -8.81 6.13
C MET A 102 12.44 -9.78 7.31
N GLU A 103 11.61 -10.80 7.24
CA GLU A 103 11.50 -11.90 8.21
C GLU A 103 11.01 -13.15 7.47
N LYS A 104 11.09 -14.34 8.08
CA LYS A 104 10.56 -15.56 7.45
C LYS A 104 9.14 -15.34 6.97
N CYS A 105 8.88 -15.57 5.68
CA CYS A 105 7.68 -15.13 4.99
C CYS A 105 7.09 -16.27 4.16
N GLU A 106 5.77 -16.38 4.15
CA GLU A 106 5.04 -17.21 3.19
C GLU A 106 4.25 -16.30 2.26
N ILE A 107 4.38 -16.51 0.96
CA ILE A 107 3.73 -15.72 -0.09
C ILE A 107 2.91 -16.66 -0.98
N LEU A 108 1.68 -16.25 -1.26
CA LEU A 108 0.81 -16.84 -2.26
C LEU A 108 0.92 -16.04 -3.56
N PHE A 109 1.24 -16.71 -4.65
CA PHE A 109 1.27 -16.14 -5.99
C PHE A 109 0.02 -16.55 -6.76
N ILE A 110 -0.60 -15.59 -7.45
CA ILE A 110 -1.84 -15.78 -8.21
C ILE A 110 -1.65 -15.20 -9.61
N ASP A 111 -1.77 -16.05 -10.62
CA ASP A 111 -1.76 -15.62 -12.01
C ASP A 111 -3.15 -15.18 -12.45
N ILE A 112 -3.39 -13.86 -12.39
CA ILE A 112 -4.68 -13.29 -12.78
C ILE A 112 -4.97 -13.39 -14.27
N ASN A 113 -3.94 -13.53 -15.11
CA ASN A 113 -4.12 -13.62 -16.55
C ASN A 113 -4.89 -14.89 -16.94
N ARG A 114 -4.85 -15.93 -16.12
CA ARG A 114 -5.63 -17.15 -16.34
C ARG A 114 -7.14 -16.90 -16.29
N ILE A 115 -7.61 -15.99 -15.42
CA ILE A 115 -9.01 -15.56 -15.40
C ILE A 115 -9.29 -14.63 -16.58
N LEU A 116 -8.49 -13.59 -16.76
CA LEU A 116 -8.75 -12.54 -17.75
C LEU A 116 -8.71 -13.04 -19.21
N GLN A 117 -8.06 -14.17 -19.48
CA GLN A 117 -7.88 -14.73 -20.82
C GLN A 117 -8.75 -15.95 -21.11
N ALA A 118 -9.49 -16.46 -20.13
CA ALA A 118 -10.18 -17.75 -20.28
C ALA A 118 -11.26 -17.79 -21.37
N GLY A 119 -11.70 -16.64 -21.89
CA GLY A 119 -12.74 -16.58 -22.94
C GLY A 119 -14.08 -17.23 -22.55
N VAL A 120 -14.24 -17.59 -21.29
CA VAL A 120 -15.41 -18.26 -20.68
C VAL A 120 -16.11 -17.26 -19.79
N ALA A 121 -17.41 -17.40 -19.61
CA ALA A 121 -18.17 -16.60 -18.65
C ALA A 121 -17.60 -16.77 -17.25
N PHE A 122 -17.38 -15.66 -16.55
CA PHE A 122 -16.91 -15.70 -15.16
C PHE A 122 -17.92 -16.37 -14.25
N THR A 123 -17.42 -17.12 -13.27
CA THR A 123 -18.24 -17.50 -12.10
C THR A 123 -18.51 -16.28 -11.23
N LYS A 124 -19.54 -16.32 -10.39
CA LYS A 124 -19.84 -15.23 -9.44
C LYS A 124 -18.62 -14.88 -8.54
N ALA A 125 -17.87 -15.87 -8.13
CA ALA A 125 -16.65 -15.68 -7.32
C ALA A 125 -15.55 -14.95 -8.11
N GLN A 126 -15.37 -15.27 -9.39
CA GLN A 126 -14.41 -14.59 -10.26
C GLN A 126 -14.84 -13.15 -10.56
N GLU A 127 -16.14 -12.91 -10.76
CA GLU A 127 -16.68 -11.55 -10.91
C GLU A 127 -16.40 -10.70 -9.65
N ALA A 128 -16.71 -11.25 -8.47
CA ALA A 128 -16.44 -10.59 -7.20
C ALA A 128 -14.95 -10.32 -7.00
N PHE A 129 -14.09 -11.30 -7.30
CA PHE A 129 -12.64 -11.14 -7.21
C PHE A 129 -12.11 -10.01 -8.14
N VAL A 130 -12.56 -9.96 -9.39
CA VAL A 130 -12.17 -8.90 -10.32
C VAL A 130 -12.67 -7.54 -9.85
N ALA A 131 -13.92 -7.45 -9.38
CA ALA A 131 -14.47 -6.23 -8.81
C ALA A 131 -13.67 -5.75 -7.59
N ASN A 132 -13.32 -6.67 -6.68
CA ASN A 132 -12.50 -6.39 -5.52
C ASN A 132 -11.09 -5.93 -5.92
N LEU A 133 -10.46 -6.57 -6.90
CA LEU A 133 -9.16 -6.18 -7.43
C LEU A 133 -9.20 -4.74 -7.98
N LEU A 134 -10.22 -4.42 -8.78
CA LEU A 134 -10.42 -3.06 -9.29
C LEU A 134 -10.60 -2.05 -8.14
N GLY A 135 -11.36 -2.42 -7.11
CA GLY A 135 -11.55 -1.60 -5.91
C GLY A 135 -10.23 -1.33 -5.18
N VAL A 136 -9.40 -2.36 -4.99
CA VAL A 136 -8.08 -2.22 -4.36
C VAL A 136 -7.15 -1.34 -5.20
N LEU A 137 -7.09 -1.55 -6.52
CA LEU A 137 -6.29 -0.72 -7.43
C LEU A 137 -6.75 0.74 -7.44
N ALA A 138 -8.06 0.98 -7.49
CA ALA A 138 -8.63 2.32 -7.41
C ALA A 138 -8.28 2.98 -6.06
N GLY A 139 -8.39 2.25 -4.95
CA GLY A 139 -8.00 2.72 -3.63
C GLY A 139 -6.52 3.12 -3.55
N LYS A 140 -5.62 2.27 -4.06
CA LYS A 140 -4.18 2.58 -4.14
C LYS A 140 -3.93 3.82 -5.00
N ASN A 141 -4.61 3.95 -6.15
CA ASN A 141 -4.49 5.12 -7.03
C ASN A 141 -4.93 6.41 -6.30
N MET A 142 -6.05 6.38 -5.57
CA MET A 142 -6.50 7.53 -4.76
C MET A 142 -5.48 7.94 -3.69
N ILE A 143 -4.84 6.97 -3.01
CA ILE A 143 -3.79 7.24 -2.02
C ILE A 143 -2.59 7.91 -2.69
N LEU A 144 -2.13 7.38 -3.83
CA LEU A 144 -1.02 7.94 -4.60
C LEU A 144 -1.33 9.36 -5.09
N THR A 145 -2.53 9.59 -5.62
CA THR A 145 -2.98 10.92 -6.07
C THR A 145 -2.98 11.94 -4.93
N LYS A 146 -3.45 11.56 -3.74
CA LYS A 146 -3.38 12.41 -2.55
C LYS A 146 -1.92 12.70 -2.17
N LYS A 147 -1.06 11.69 -2.16
CA LYS A 147 0.37 11.87 -1.85
C LYS A 147 1.04 12.84 -2.82
N ILE A 148 0.79 12.69 -4.13
CA ILE A 148 1.29 13.61 -5.16
C ILE A 148 0.81 15.03 -4.87
N ARG A 149 -0.49 15.23 -4.54
CA ARG A 149 -1.04 16.55 -4.19
C ARG A 149 -0.35 17.19 -2.98
N TYR A 150 -0.01 16.41 -1.96
CA TYR A 150 0.73 16.93 -0.80
C TYR A 150 2.15 17.28 -1.18
N MET A 151 2.84 16.41 -1.91
CA MET A 151 4.24 16.60 -2.29
C MET A 151 4.44 17.75 -3.29
N SER A 152 3.45 18.04 -4.15
CA SER A 152 3.49 19.13 -5.11
C SER A 152 3.41 20.53 -4.48
N GLN A 153 3.10 20.62 -3.19
CA GLN A 153 3.09 21.90 -2.50
C GLN A 153 4.51 22.44 -2.33
N ARG A 154 4.72 23.73 -2.62
CA ARG A 154 6.04 24.37 -2.67
C ARG A 154 6.74 24.52 -1.33
N SER A 155 6.03 24.53 -0.22
CA SER A 155 6.60 24.70 1.13
C SER A 155 6.10 23.66 2.10
N THR A 156 6.94 23.36 3.11
CA THR A 156 6.58 22.47 4.23
C THR A 156 5.28 22.90 4.91
N ARG A 157 5.08 24.21 5.11
CA ARG A 157 3.82 24.77 5.66
C ARG A 157 2.62 24.36 4.80
N LYS A 158 2.68 24.59 3.49
CA LYS A 158 1.56 24.24 2.58
C LYS A 158 1.32 22.74 2.54
N LYS A 159 2.36 21.91 2.53
CA LYS A 159 2.23 20.45 2.63
C LYS A 159 1.48 20.03 3.89
N LEU A 160 1.88 20.57 5.05
CA LEU A 160 1.24 20.31 6.33
C LEU A 160 -0.22 20.78 6.35
N MET A 161 -0.48 22.03 5.92
CA MET A 161 -1.85 22.59 5.89
C MET A 161 -2.79 21.74 5.05
N VAL A 162 -2.39 21.35 3.83
CA VAL A 162 -3.24 20.54 2.95
C VAL A 162 -3.48 19.16 3.56
N TYR A 163 -2.44 18.51 4.11
CA TYR A 163 -2.56 17.21 4.75
C TYR A 163 -3.50 17.25 5.97
N LEU A 164 -3.28 18.20 6.91
CA LEU A 164 -4.07 18.31 8.12
C LEU A 164 -5.52 18.70 7.81
N SER A 165 -5.76 19.58 6.83
CA SER A 165 -7.11 19.93 6.36
C SER A 165 -7.85 18.71 5.80
N ASP A 166 -7.17 17.84 5.04
CA ASP A 166 -7.79 16.61 4.54
C ASP A 166 -8.13 15.63 5.67
N GLU A 167 -7.24 15.50 6.67
CA GLU A 167 -7.52 14.64 7.83
C GLU A 167 -8.69 15.15 8.66
N ALA A 168 -8.81 16.48 8.86
CA ALA A 168 -9.95 17.09 9.52
C ALA A 168 -11.26 16.83 8.76
N LYS A 169 -11.27 17.09 7.44
CA LYS A 169 -12.44 16.83 6.56
C LYS A 169 -12.85 15.36 6.58
N LYS A 170 -11.90 14.43 6.50
CA LYS A 170 -12.16 12.98 6.54
C LYS A 170 -12.85 12.56 7.83
N ARG A 171 -12.53 13.22 8.95
CA ARG A 171 -13.06 12.89 10.28
C ARG A 171 -14.25 13.75 10.69
N GLY A 172 -14.56 14.81 9.93
CA GLY A 172 -15.63 15.77 10.25
C GLY A 172 -15.40 16.52 11.56
N LYS A 173 -14.13 16.71 11.96
CA LYS A 173 -13.74 17.34 13.24
C LYS A 173 -12.45 18.14 13.08
N ASP A 174 -12.37 19.29 13.75
CA ASP A 174 -11.18 20.13 13.74
C ASP A 174 -10.07 19.58 14.66
N THR A 175 -10.44 18.78 15.67
CA THR A 175 -9.50 18.08 16.57
C THR A 175 -9.46 16.59 16.25
N PHE A 176 -8.28 16.07 15.94
CA PHE A 176 -8.09 14.67 15.52
C PHE A 176 -6.67 14.18 15.81
N SER A 177 -6.52 12.84 15.84
CA SER A 177 -5.20 12.21 15.88
C SER A 177 -4.81 11.70 14.48
N ILE A 178 -3.52 11.67 14.19
CA ILE A 178 -2.98 11.03 12.98
C ILE A 178 -2.24 9.74 13.35
N ASN A 179 -2.17 8.79 12.40
CA ASN A 179 -1.50 7.50 12.62
C ASN A 179 0.02 7.53 12.35
N PHE A 180 0.59 8.73 12.20
CA PHE A 180 2.02 8.91 11.95
C PHE A 180 2.71 9.51 13.17
N ASN A 181 3.86 8.96 13.55
CA ASN A 181 4.80 9.69 14.38
C ASN A 181 5.51 10.79 13.56
N ARG A 182 6.36 11.61 14.19
CA ARG A 182 7.02 12.75 13.52
C ARG A 182 7.91 12.34 12.35
N GLN A 183 8.65 11.24 12.47
CA GLN A 183 9.50 10.74 11.39
C GLN A 183 8.62 10.26 10.22
N GLN A 184 7.64 9.41 10.51
CA GLN A 184 6.72 8.89 9.49
C GLN A 184 5.96 9.98 8.73
N LEU A 185 5.54 11.05 9.43
CA LEU A 185 4.87 12.18 8.78
C LEU A 185 5.83 12.95 7.87
N ALA A 186 7.06 13.15 8.32
CA ALA A 186 8.09 13.81 7.50
C ALA A 186 8.41 13.01 6.23
N ASP A 187 8.57 11.69 6.38
CA ASP A 187 8.81 10.77 5.26
C ASP A 187 7.61 10.76 4.29
N PHE A 188 6.39 10.71 4.83
CA PHE A 188 5.16 10.72 4.03
C PHE A 188 5.01 12.00 3.21
N LEU A 189 5.35 13.17 3.78
CA LEU A 189 5.30 14.47 3.10
C LEU A 189 6.57 14.79 2.31
N SER A 190 7.58 13.91 2.35
CA SER A 190 8.89 14.12 1.72
C SER A 190 9.49 15.45 2.13
N VAL A 191 9.71 15.63 3.44
CA VAL A 191 10.35 16.80 4.05
C VAL A 191 11.33 16.35 5.12
N ASP A 192 12.33 17.21 5.42
CA ASP A 192 13.20 16.97 6.57
C ASP A 192 12.43 17.05 7.88
N ARG A 193 12.68 16.11 8.80
CA ARG A 193 11.97 15.99 10.09
C ARG A 193 12.17 17.24 10.97
N SER A 194 13.38 17.77 11.02
CA SER A 194 13.70 18.95 11.84
C SER A 194 13.05 20.20 11.26
N ALA A 195 13.13 20.38 9.94
CA ALA A 195 12.43 21.45 9.23
C ALA A 195 10.91 21.40 9.43
N MET A 196 10.33 20.20 9.36
CA MET A 196 8.90 19.99 9.64
C MET A 196 8.53 20.35 11.08
N SER A 197 9.33 19.91 12.06
CA SER A 197 9.06 20.20 13.48
C SER A 197 9.17 21.68 13.78
N ALA A 198 10.13 22.38 13.20
CA ALA A 198 10.27 23.83 13.30
C ALA A 198 9.06 24.56 12.68
N GLU A 199 8.57 24.05 11.54
CA GLU A 199 7.40 24.65 10.88
C GLU A 199 6.11 24.43 11.65
N LEU A 200 5.89 23.23 12.22
CA LEU A 200 4.74 22.98 13.12
C LEU A 200 4.74 23.95 14.32
N SER A 201 5.92 24.23 14.90
CA SER A 201 6.04 25.18 16.00
C SER A 201 5.74 26.62 15.57
N ARG A 202 6.08 26.99 14.32
CA ARG A 202 5.70 28.30 13.74
C ARG A 202 4.20 28.38 13.52
N MET A 203 3.59 27.34 12.91
CA MET A 203 2.16 27.29 12.66
C MET A 203 1.34 27.38 13.96
N LYS A 204 1.83 26.77 15.06
CA LYS A 204 1.22 26.90 16.38
C LYS A 204 1.31 28.33 16.91
N ARG A 205 2.45 29.01 16.79
CA ARG A 205 2.63 30.42 17.19
C ARG A 205 1.77 31.38 16.36
N ASP A 206 1.59 31.07 15.08
CA ASP A 206 0.77 31.83 14.15
C ASP A 206 -0.73 31.62 14.37
N GLY A 207 -1.13 30.77 15.34
CA GLY A 207 -2.54 30.48 15.65
C GLY A 207 -3.27 29.61 14.63
N LEU A 208 -2.57 28.96 13.70
CA LEU A 208 -3.19 28.15 12.66
C LEU A 208 -3.56 26.74 13.16
N ILE A 209 -2.77 26.20 14.07
CA ILE A 209 -2.95 24.86 14.65
C ILE A 209 -2.56 24.83 16.11
N ASP A 210 -3.14 23.91 16.85
CA ASP A 210 -2.54 23.38 18.08
C ASP A 210 -2.22 21.90 17.93
N TYR A 211 -1.23 21.40 18.68
CA TYR A 211 -0.89 19.99 18.62
C TYR A 211 -0.21 19.49 19.91
N ASN A 212 -0.46 18.22 20.20
CA ASN A 212 0.26 17.45 21.22
C ASN A 212 0.52 16.04 20.68
N ARG A 213 1.80 15.70 20.45
CA ARG A 213 2.23 14.45 19.80
C ARG A 213 1.49 14.21 18.50
N GLU A 214 0.68 13.15 18.40
CA GLU A 214 -0.12 12.77 17.22
C GLU A 214 -1.48 13.47 17.13
N TRP A 215 -1.87 14.25 18.15
CA TRP A 215 -3.10 15.01 18.17
C TRP A 215 -2.90 16.40 17.58
N PHE A 216 -3.83 16.81 16.73
CA PHE A 216 -3.86 18.11 16.07
C PHE A 216 -5.23 18.76 16.21
N THR A 217 -5.24 20.06 16.35
CA THR A 217 -6.44 20.91 16.27
C THR A 217 -6.19 21.98 15.22
N LEU A 218 -7.07 22.09 14.24
CA LEU A 218 -7.07 23.22 13.32
C LEU A 218 -7.81 24.37 13.99
N LEU A 219 -7.17 25.54 13.98
CA LEU A 219 -7.76 26.76 14.53
C LEU A 219 -8.29 27.57 13.33
N SER A 220 -9.59 27.94 13.35
CA SER A 220 -10.16 28.86 12.36
C SER A 220 -9.54 30.24 12.55
N GLU A 221 -9.18 30.91 11.46
CA GLU A 221 -8.99 32.36 11.49
C GLU A 221 -10.31 32.97 11.85
N GLU A 222 -10.35 33.74 12.98
CA GLU A 222 -11.49 34.57 13.34
C GLU A 222 -11.69 35.71 12.34
#